data_84c557c6d447b00bc09bb98451de5bbe
#
_entry.id   84c557c6d447b00bc09bb98451de5bbe
#
_cell.length_a   1.000
_cell.length_b   1.000
_cell.length_c   1.000
_cell.angle_alpha   90.00
_cell.angle_beta   90.00
_cell.angle_gamma   90.00
#
_symmetry.space_group_name_H-M   'P 1'
#
loop_
_entity.id
_entity.type
_entity.pdbx_description
1 polymer ?
#
loop_
_entity_poly.entity_id
_entity_poly.type
_entity_poly.pdbx_seq_one_letter_code
_entity_poly.pdbx_strand_id
1 'polypeptide(L)'
;MKLTLATYNIRNITDRYTERKPLLGAAFAGLAADIAGLQEVVFSEPRQDDFLSSQLPERHYRSFDARTERNPKFGDAILVGLGEVVSHEVLRLSEARVAQRVLVALPGQTMLWFTNTHLHHVPADSAIREGQAQAILRWMADAPAANATVIVGDFNAPPYEPTYAAMLAAGFASAHYEVHDDEPVVTWPSGIQAETMDTDGDPNCLDYIWVKGEIRVLSAEVACNQPAPGDSTLYPSDHFALLAEVEV
;
A
#
# COMPACT_ATOMS: atom_id res chain seq x y z
N MET A 1 18.47 -7.03 -9.40
CA MET A 1 17.46 -7.05 -10.48
C MET A 1 16.51 -5.89 -10.29
N LYS A 2 15.76 -5.47 -11.35
CA LYS A 2 14.75 -4.42 -11.21
C LYS A 2 13.40 -5.01 -10.84
N LEU A 3 12.67 -4.32 -9.96
CA LEU A 3 11.33 -4.62 -9.52
C LEU A 3 10.48 -3.35 -9.52
N THR A 4 9.23 -3.49 -9.88
CA THR A 4 8.22 -2.43 -9.75
C THR A 4 7.31 -2.75 -8.55
N LEU A 5 7.29 -1.86 -7.57
CA LEU A 5 6.55 -1.98 -6.31
C LEU A 5 5.45 -0.93 -6.26
N ALA A 6 4.28 -1.29 -5.74
CA ALA A 6 3.18 -0.34 -5.59
C ALA A 6 2.51 -0.45 -4.22
N THR A 7 1.91 0.66 -3.78
CA THR A 7 0.89 0.71 -2.73
C THR A 7 -0.32 1.46 -3.23
N TYR A 8 -1.53 0.97 -2.90
CA TYR A 8 -2.76 1.60 -3.32
C TYR A 8 -3.92 1.31 -2.37
N ASN A 9 -4.41 2.32 -1.67
CA ASN A 9 -5.72 2.23 -1.01
C ASN A 9 -6.80 2.33 -2.09
N ILE A 10 -7.60 1.26 -2.26
CA ILE A 10 -8.57 1.13 -3.34
C ILE A 10 -9.98 1.57 -2.97
N ARG A 11 -10.17 2.12 -1.76
CA ARG A 11 -11.46 2.63 -1.26
C ARG A 11 -12.61 1.63 -1.36
N ASN A 12 -12.40 0.41 -1.04
CA ASN A 12 -13.41 -0.65 -0.97
C ASN A 12 -14.52 -0.55 -2.06
N ILE A 13 -15.79 -0.76 -1.70
CA ILE A 13 -16.95 -0.73 -2.62
C ILE A 13 -17.92 0.44 -2.36
N THR A 14 -17.48 1.47 -1.63
CA THR A 14 -18.25 2.71 -1.39
C THR A 14 -17.98 3.76 -2.48
N ASP A 15 -18.53 4.93 -2.31
CA ASP A 15 -18.18 6.15 -3.07
C ASP A 15 -18.16 5.95 -4.58
N ARG A 16 -19.34 5.85 -5.18
CA ARG A 16 -19.52 5.70 -6.62
C ARG A 16 -18.83 4.45 -7.21
N TYR A 17 -18.70 3.36 -6.42
CA TYR A 17 -17.92 2.18 -6.82
C TYR A 17 -18.30 1.62 -8.19
N THR A 18 -19.58 1.58 -8.55
CA THR A 18 -20.03 1.07 -9.86
C THR A 18 -19.44 1.88 -11.01
N GLU A 19 -19.30 3.19 -10.84
CA GLU A 19 -18.75 4.10 -11.85
C GLU A 19 -17.22 4.04 -11.87
N ARG A 20 -16.57 4.04 -10.68
CA ARG A 20 -15.10 4.04 -10.57
C ARG A 20 -14.45 2.66 -10.76
N LYS A 21 -15.18 1.55 -10.64
CA LYS A 21 -14.62 0.21 -10.79
C LYS A 21 -13.85 0.00 -12.11
N PRO A 22 -14.37 0.38 -13.30
CA PRO A 22 -13.60 0.28 -14.55
C PRO A 22 -12.34 1.13 -14.54
N LEU A 23 -12.41 2.35 -13.96
CA LEU A 23 -11.25 3.23 -13.82
C LEU A 23 -10.21 2.63 -12.88
N LEU A 24 -10.63 2.07 -11.74
CA LEU A 24 -9.77 1.40 -10.80
C LEU A 24 -9.04 0.22 -11.46
N GLY A 25 -9.75 -0.59 -12.24
CA GLY A 25 -9.15 -1.69 -12.99
C GLY A 25 -8.09 -1.21 -13.99
N ALA A 26 -8.42 -0.19 -14.79
CA ALA A 26 -7.48 0.38 -15.77
C ALA A 26 -6.28 1.06 -15.11
N ALA A 27 -6.50 1.81 -14.01
CA ALA A 27 -5.45 2.47 -13.25
C ALA A 27 -4.49 1.44 -12.62
N PHE A 28 -5.01 0.39 -12.00
CA PHE A 28 -4.21 -0.70 -11.44
C PHE A 28 -3.40 -1.42 -12.53
N ALA A 29 -4.02 -1.71 -13.68
CA ALA A 29 -3.31 -2.30 -14.82
C ALA A 29 -2.15 -1.42 -15.29
N GLY A 30 -2.33 -0.10 -15.27
CA GLY A 30 -1.29 0.86 -15.64
C GLY A 30 -0.08 0.87 -14.71
N LEU A 31 -0.22 0.45 -13.45
CA LEU A 31 0.91 0.32 -12.51
C LEU A 31 1.88 -0.78 -12.94
N ALA A 32 1.40 -1.84 -13.57
CA ALA A 32 2.19 -3.00 -14.00
C ALA A 32 3.16 -3.52 -12.92
N ALA A 33 2.78 -3.40 -11.64
CA ALA A 33 3.65 -3.72 -10.51
C ALA A 33 4.01 -5.20 -10.46
N ASP A 34 5.23 -5.52 -10.03
CA ASP A 34 5.65 -6.90 -9.75
C ASP A 34 5.10 -7.37 -8.41
N ILE A 35 5.05 -6.45 -7.42
CA ILE A 35 4.43 -6.69 -6.12
C ILE A 35 3.64 -5.44 -5.72
N ALA A 36 2.39 -5.62 -5.29
CA ALA A 36 1.53 -4.52 -4.86
C ALA A 36 0.90 -4.78 -3.50
N GLY A 37 0.92 -3.78 -2.62
CA GLY A 37 0.12 -3.72 -1.39
C GLY A 37 -1.18 -2.96 -1.64
N LEU A 38 -2.31 -3.58 -1.32
CA LEU A 38 -3.64 -2.99 -1.47
C LEU A 38 -4.27 -2.83 -0.09
N GLN A 39 -4.88 -1.67 0.15
CA GLN A 39 -5.63 -1.40 1.38
C GLN A 39 -7.12 -1.24 1.04
N GLU A 40 -7.96 -1.46 2.03
CA GLU A 40 -9.42 -1.39 1.91
C GLU A 40 -10.03 -2.40 0.91
N VAL A 41 -9.50 -3.60 0.87
CA VAL A 41 -9.96 -4.66 -0.03
C VAL A 41 -11.21 -5.35 0.53
N VAL A 42 -12.23 -5.51 -0.29
CA VAL A 42 -13.42 -6.32 0.02
C VAL A 42 -13.27 -7.72 -0.58
N PHE A 43 -13.30 -8.73 0.31
CA PHE A 43 -13.12 -10.15 -0.01
C PHE A 43 -14.44 -10.93 -0.15
N SER A 44 -15.59 -10.25 -0.18
CA SER A 44 -16.85 -10.89 -0.58
C SER A 44 -16.95 -11.02 -2.09
N GLU A 45 -17.63 -12.06 -2.56
CA GLU A 45 -17.79 -12.30 -4.00
C GLU A 45 -18.65 -11.24 -4.71
N PRO A 46 -18.18 -10.71 -5.85
CA PRO A 46 -16.86 -10.95 -6.47
C PRO A 46 -15.75 -10.19 -5.73
N ARG A 47 -14.65 -10.88 -5.39
CA ARG A 47 -13.52 -10.31 -4.65
C ARG A 47 -12.83 -9.20 -5.44
N GLN A 48 -12.41 -8.11 -4.75
CA GLN A 48 -11.74 -7.00 -5.43
C GLN A 48 -10.31 -7.34 -5.83
N ASP A 49 -9.57 -8.11 -5.02
CA ASP A 49 -8.21 -8.55 -5.36
C ASP A 49 -8.19 -9.47 -6.58
N ASP A 50 -9.18 -10.37 -6.72
CA ASP A 50 -9.35 -11.21 -7.92
C ASP A 50 -9.69 -10.35 -9.15
N PHE A 51 -10.59 -9.37 -8.98
CA PHE A 51 -10.91 -8.42 -10.04
C PHE A 51 -9.67 -7.68 -10.52
N LEU A 52 -8.85 -7.13 -9.62
CA LEU A 52 -7.64 -6.39 -9.98
C LEU A 52 -6.59 -7.30 -10.61
N SER A 53 -6.37 -8.49 -10.06
CA SER A 53 -5.47 -9.48 -10.64
C SER A 53 -5.86 -9.85 -12.08
N SER A 54 -7.15 -9.91 -12.38
CA SER A 54 -7.65 -10.21 -13.72
C SER A 54 -7.41 -9.11 -14.75
N GLN A 55 -7.05 -7.89 -14.32
CA GLN A 55 -6.72 -6.78 -15.23
C GLN A 55 -5.32 -6.91 -15.86
N LEU A 56 -4.45 -7.75 -15.26
CA LEU A 56 -3.08 -8.03 -15.73
C LEU A 56 -2.83 -9.54 -15.73
N PRO A 57 -3.51 -10.31 -16.59
CA PRO A 57 -3.46 -11.78 -16.57
C PRO A 57 -2.05 -12.33 -16.81
N GLU A 58 -1.21 -11.60 -17.54
CA GLU A 58 0.19 -11.98 -17.81
C GLU A 58 1.08 -11.92 -16.56
N ARG A 59 0.70 -11.21 -15.52
CA ARG A 59 1.44 -11.17 -14.26
C ARG A 59 1.20 -12.40 -13.39
N HIS A 60 0.13 -13.16 -13.61
CA HIS A 60 -0.23 -14.35 -12.81
C HIS A 60 -0.18 -14.11 -11.31
N TYR A 61 -0.73 -12.98 -10.85
CA TYR A 61 -0.71 -12.60 -9.44
C TYR A 61 -1.22 -13.71 -8.53
N ARG A 62 -0.47 -13.93 -7.45
CA ARG A 62 -0.96 -14.65 -6.26
C ARG A 62 -1.38 -13.63 -5.23
N SER A 63 -2.60 -13.74 -4.73
CA SER A 63 -3.16 -12.86 -3.71
C SER A 63 -2.99 -13.46 -2.32
N PHE A 64 -2.57 -12.63 -1.37
CA PHE A 64 -2.45 -12.94 0.05
C PHE A 64 -3.27 -11.93 0.83
N ASP A 65 -4.26 -12.38 1.58
CA ASP A 65 -5.20 -11.52 2.29
C ASP A 65 -4.93 -11.46 3.81
N ALA A 66 -5.09 -10.27 4.38
CA ALA A 66 -5.14 -10.03 5.81
C ALA A 66 -6.45 -9.35 6.17
N ARG A 67 -7.34 -10.09 6.81
CA ARG A 67 -8.70 -9.64 7.13
C ARG A 67 -8.77 -9.04 8.51
N THR A 68 -9.55 -7.96 8.66
CA THR A 68 -9.76 -7.34 9.96
C THR A 68 -10.61 -8.23 10.86
N GLU A 69 -10.42 -8.12 12.17
CA GLU A 69 -11.23 -8.91 13.13
C GLU A 69 -12.69 -8.47 13.16
N ARG A 70 -12.95 -7.17 13.00
CA ARG A 70 -14.31 -6.61 13.04
C ARG A 70 -15.14 -7.01 11.81
N ASN A 71 -14.48 -7.19 10.66
CA ASN A 71 -15.15 -7.56 9.41
C ASN A 71 -14.27 -8.52 8.60
N PRO A 72 -14.54 -9.83 8.64
CA PRO A 72 -13.74 -10.82 7.90
C PRO A 72 -13.90 -10.75 6.38
N LYS A 73 -14.76 -9.86 5.87
CA LYS A 73 -14.91 -9.58 4.44
C LYS A 73 -14.13 -8.34 4.00
N PHE A 74 -13.34 -7.75 4.90
CA PHE A 74 -12.62 -6.51 4.66
C PHE A 74 -11.21 -6.59 5.23
N GLY A 75 -10.26 -5.95 4.58
CA GLY A 75 -8.87 -5.90 5.02
C GLY A 75 -7.93 -5.44 3.93
N ASP A 76 -6.73 -6.00 3.92
CA ASP A 76 -5.65 -5.63 3.03
C ASP A 76 -5.17 -6.85 2.23
N ALA A 77 -4.64 -6.63 1.02
CA ALA A 77 -4.09 -7.69 0.19
C ALA A 77 -2.65 -7.38 -0.25
N ILE A 78 -1.84 -8.43 -0.44
CA ILE A 78 -0.60 -8.35 -1.21
C ILE A 78 -0.78 -9.18 -2.48
N LEU A 79 -0.51 -8.57 -3.63
CA LEU A 79 -0.47 -9.23 -4.92
C LEU A 79 0.99 -9.43 -5.32
N VAL A 80 1.39 -10.68 -5.56
CA VAL A 80 2.76 -11.04 -5.96
C VAL A 80 2.73 -11.64 -7.36
N GLY A 81 3.29 -10.92 -8.34
CA GLY A 81 3.40 -11.33 -9.73
C GLY A 81 4.80 -11.85 -10.12
N LEU A 82 5.79 -11.68 -9.25
CA LEU A 82 7.17 -12.09 -9.51
C LEU A 82 7.80 -12.75 -8.29
N GLY A 83 8.56 -13.82 -8.48
CA GLY A 83 9.23 -14.57 -7.43
C GLY A 83 8.36 -15.67 -6.82
N GLU A 84 8.92 -16.39 -5.84
CA GLU A 84 8.23 -17.43 -5.09
C GLU A 84 7.97 -16.96 -3.68
N VAL A 85 6.72 -17.02 -3.20
CA VAL A 85 6.40 -16.71 -1.81
C VAL A 85 6.71 -17.90 -0.93
N VAL A 86 7.67 -17.70 -0.04
CA VAL A 86 8.17 -18.71 0.91
C VAL A 86 7.31 -18.75 2.17
N SER A 87 6.85 -17.57 2.64
CA SER A 87 5.95 -17.48 3.80
C SER A 87 4.99 -16.29 3.67
N HIS A 88 3.86 -16.40 4.34
CA HIS A 88 2.89 -15.32 4.54
C HIS A 88 2.50 -15.29 6.01
N GLU A 89 2.54 -14.13 6.61
CA GLU A 89 2.24 -13.93 8.02
C GLU A 89 1.38 -12.69 8.22
N VAL A 90 0.54 -12.68 9.25
CA VAL A 90 -0.36 -11.56 9.61
C VAL A 90 -0.14 -11.16 11.05
N LEU A 91 0.03 -9.87 11.28
CA LEU A 91 0.10 -9.23 12.60
C LEU A 91 -1.22 -8.49 12.88
N ARG A 92 -1.81 -8.77 14.05
CA ARG A 92 -2.95 -7.99 14.55
C ARG A 92 -2.45 -6.72 15.22
N LEU A 93 -3.03 -5.60 14.84
CA LEU A 93 -2.76 -4.28 15.41
C LEU A 93 -3.95 -3.80 16.24
N SER A 94 -3.74 -2.75 17.04
CA SER A 94 -4.84 -2.08 17.74
C SER A 94 -5.88 -1.53 16.75
N GLU A 95 -7.05 -1.17 17.24
CA GLU A 95 -8.18 -0.63 16.46
C GLU A 95 -8.62 -1.54 15.29
N ALA A 96 -8.48 -2.86 15.48
CA ALA A 96 -8.81 -3.88 14.50
C ALA A 96 -8.07 -3.72 13.14
N ARG A 97 -6.93 -3.03 13.13
CA ARG A 97 -6.06 -2.93 11.98
C ARG A 97 -5.17 -4.19 11.88
N VAL A 98 -4.57 -4.36 10.72
CA VAL A 98 -3.68 -5.49 10.43
C VAL A 98 -2.45 -5.00 9.69
N ALA A 99 -1.36 -5.75 9.84
CA ALA A 99 -0.26 -5.74 8.89
C ALA A 99 -0.05 -7.17 8.40
N GLN A 100 0.39 -7.33 7.17
CA GLN A 100 0.79 -8.63 6.64
C GLN A 100 2.13 -8.52 5.94
N ARG A 101 2.88 -9.62 5.96
CA ARG A 101 4.15 -9.70 5.23
C ARG A 101 4.27 -11.00 4.47
N VAL A 102 4.94 -10.94 3.34
CA VAL A 102 5.36 -12.11 2.57
C VAL A 102 6.88 -12.11 2.44
N LEU A 103 7.50 -13.27 2.57
CA LEU A 103 8.89 -13.48 2.19
C LEU A 103 8.92 -13.98 0.76
N VAL A 104 9.53 -13.23 -0.13
CA VAL A 104 9.62 -13.54 -1.55
C VAL A 104 11.05 -13.94 -1.90
N ALA A 105 11.22 -15.15 -2.42
CA ALA A 105 12.46 -15.59 -3.07
C ALA A 105 12.46 -15.09 -4.52
N LEU A 106 13.31 -14.13 -4.80
CA LEU A 106 13.51 -13.54 -6.12
C LEU A 106 14.56 -14.34 -6.92
N PRO A 107 14.58 -14.22 -8.26
CA PRO A 107 15.67 -14.76 -9.06
C PRO A 107 17.05 -14.31 -8.54
N GLY A 108 18.04 -15.21 -8.57
CA GLY A 108 19.38 -14.92 -8.06
C GLY A 108 19.56 -15.14 -6.56
N GLN A 109 18.60 -15.80 -5.89
CA GLN A 109 18.60 -16.12 -4.46
C GLN A 109 18.49 -14.89 -3.54
N THR A 110 18.01 -13.77 -4.05
CA THR A 110 17.71 -12.57 -3.26
C THR A 110 16.40 -12.77 -2.50
N MET A 111 16.42 -12.54 -1.20
CA MET A 111 15.24 -12.62 -0.33
C MET A 111 14.72 -11.24 -0.04
N LEU A 112 13.41 -11.04 -0.25
CA LEU A 112 12.72 -9.77 -0.02
C LEU A 112 11.56 -9.97 0.96
N TRP A 113 11.56 -9.24 2.08
CA TRP A 113 10.35 -9.02 2.86
C TRP A 113 9.54 -7.89 2.25
N PHE A 114 8.30 -8.19 1.91
CA PHE A 114 7.32 -7.18 1.50
C PHE A 114 6.16 -7.18 2.49
N THR A 115 5.94 -6.04 3.12
CA THR A 115 4.92 -5.85 4.17
C THR A 115 3.90 -4.82 3.71
N ASN A 116 2.62 -5.07 3.97
CA ASN A 116 1.51 -4.16 3.67
C ASN A 116 0.71 -3.88 4.94
N THR A 117 0.27 -2.64 5.13
CA THR A 117 -0.54 -2.23 6.30
C THR A 117 -1.49 -1.08 5.94
N HIS A 118 -2.54 -0.94 6.76
CA HIS A 118 -3.41 0.23 6.79
C HIS A 118 -3.59 0.65 8.24
N LEU A 119 -2.96 1.76 8.65
CA LEU A 119 -2.98 2.21 10.04
C LEU A 119 -4.30 2.92 10.40
N HIS A 120 -4.43 3.32 11.66
CA HIS A 120 -5.62 3.96 12.21
C HIS A 120 -5.89 5.32 11.55
N HIS A 121 -7.15 5.57 11.13
CA HIS A 121 -7.51 6.70 10.25
C HIS A 121 -7.90 7.99 10.95
N VAL A 122 -8.21 7.96 12.27
CA VAL A 122 -8.68 9.19 12.97
C VAL A 122 -7.53 10.18 13.10
N PRO A 123 -7.63 11.42 12.53
CA PRO A 123 -6.50 12.36 12.49
C PRO A 123 -5.91 12.68 13.85
N ALA A 124 -6.76 12.84 14.88
CA ALA A 124 -6.33 13.20 16.23
C ALA A 124 -5.52 12.09 16.95
N ASP A 125 -5.54 10.86 16.45
CA ASP A 125 -5.02 9.68 17.15
C ASP A 125 -3.60 9.30 16.68
N SER A 126 -2.70 10.27 16.52
CA SER A 126 -1.32 10.04 16.08
C SER A 126 -0.55 9.05 16.96
N ALA A 127 -0.80 9.04 18.27
CA ALA A 127 -0.18 8.10 19.20
C ALA A 127 -0.59 6.65 18.95
N ILE A 128 -1.81 6.39 18.46
CA ILE A 128 -2.26 5.05 18.07
C ILE A 128 -1.48 4.60 16.84
N ARG A 129 -1.35 5.45 15.81
CA ARG A 129 -0.58 5.16 14.59
C ARG A 129 0.89 4.89 14.90
N GLU A 130 1.50 5.73 15.75
CA GLU A 130 2.88 5.50 16.22
C GLU A 130 3.01 4.12 16.90
N GLY A 131 2.10 3.79 17.81
CA GLY A 131 2.08 2.48 18.49
C GLY A 131 1.94 1.30 17.52
N GLN A 132 1.12 1.45 16.47
CA GLN A 132 0.95 0.46 15.40
C GLN A 132 2.22 0.31 14.56
N ALA A 133 2.85 1.42 14.15
CA ALA A 133 4.11 1.40 13.41
C ALA A 133 5.22 0.75 14.25
N GLN A 134 5.36 1.08 15.52
CA GLN A 134 6.31 0.46 16.44
C GLN A 134 6.07 -1.06 16.59
N ALA A 135 4.80 -1.51 16.56
CA ALA A 135 4.49 -2.94 16.59
C ALA A 135 4.97 -3.64 15.31
N ILE A 136 4.74 -3.02 14.14
CA ILE A 136 5.22 -3.53 12.84
C ILE A 136 6.75 -3.58 12.84
N LEU A 137 7.43 -2.53 13.28
CA LEU A 137 8.89 -2.45 13.30
C LEU A 137 9.52 -3.53 14.20
N ARG A 138 8.94 -3.79 15.38
CA ARG A 138 9.37 -4.90 16.24
C ARG A 138 9.17 -6.25 15.55
N TRP A 139 8.00 -6.46 14.97
CA TRP A 139 7.70 -7.69 14.24
C TRP A 139 8.65 -7.92 13.06
N MET A 140 9.05 -6.86 12.36
CA MET A 140 10.05 -6.96 11.29
C MET A 140 11.46 -7.23 11.82
N ALA A 141 11.81 -6.69 13.00
CA ALA A 141 13.11 -6.96 13.62
C ALA A 141 13.27 -8.42 14.06
N ASP A 142 12.16 -9.09 14.41
CA ASP A 142 12.13 -10.51 14.77
C ASP A 142 12.06 -11.44 13.56
N ALA A 143 11.96 -10.89 12.33
CA ALA A 143 11.87 -11.67 11.10
C ALA A 143 13.21 -12.34 10.75
N PRO A 144 13.20 -13.52 10.09
CA PRO A 144 14.40 -14.05 9.46
C PRO A 144 15.08 -13.03 8.56
N ALA A 145 16.41 -13.06 8.52
CA ALA A 145 17.21 -12.13 7.70
C ALA A 145 16.82 -12.26 6.20
N ALA A 146 16.73 -11.11 5.52
CA ALA A 146 16.54 -11.00 4.10
C ALA A 146 17.50 -9.94 3.53
N ASN A 147 17.73 -9.94 2.23
CA ASN A 147 18.60 -8.96 1.59
C ASN A 147 17.97 -7.56 1.65
N ALA A 148 16.67 -7.48 1.43
CA ALA A 148 15.93 -6.24 1.43
C ALA A 148 14.59 -6.38 2.17
N THR A 149 14.10 -5.26 2.68
CA THR A 149 12.80 -5.14 3.34
C THR A 149 12.06 -3.94 2.78
N VAL A 150 10.81 -4.15 2.41
CA VAL A 150 9.89 -3.12 1.95
C VAL A 150 8.65 -3.13 2.84
N ILE A 151 8.22 -1.96 3.29
CA ILE A 151 6.95 -1.76 4.01
C ILE A 151 6.15 -0.73 3.22
N VAL A 152 4.95 -1.10 2.81
CA VAL A 152 4.07 -0.21 2.07
C VAL A 152 2.73 -0.07 2.77
N GLY A 153 1.98 0.95 2.41
CA GLY A 153 0.60 1.07 2.87
C GLY A 153 0.13 2.50 3.04
N ASP A 154 -1.12 2.57 3.48
CA ASP A 154 -1.75 3.77 3.98
C ASP A 154 -1.44 3.89 5.48
N PHE A 155 -0.53 4.79 5.81
CA PHE A 155 -0.12 5.03 7.20
C PHE A 155 -1.05 5.99 7.92
N ASN A 156 -1.96 6.68 7.19
CA ASN A 156 -2.80 7.73 7.74
C ASN A 156 -2.03 8.78 8.56
N ALA A 157 -0.75 8.90 8.31
CA ALA A 157 0.21 9.71 9.07
C ALA A 157 0.99 10.63 8.13
N PRO A 158 0.76 11.94 8.19
CA PRO A 158 1.59 12.91 7.48
C PRO A 158 3.09 12.85 7.87
N PRO A 159 4.00 13.36 7.01
CA PRO A 159 5.46 13.28 7.25
C PRO A 159 5.95 13.96 8.53
N TYR A 160 5.16 14.86 9.12
CA TYR A 160 5.49 15.54 10.38
C TYR A 160 5.04 14.77 11.63
N GLU A 161 4.36 13.63 11.50
CA GLU A 161 3.92 12.82 12.63
C GLU A 161 5.03 11.91 13.21
N PRO A 162 4.92 11.53 14.50
CA PRO A 162 5.86 10.59 15.14
C PRO A 162 5.99 9.26 14.41
N THR A 163 4.93 8.79 13.74
CA THR A 163 4.92 7.58 12.93
C THR A 163 5.99 7.62 11.82
N TYR A 164 6.09 8.73 11.09
CA TYR A 164 7.10 8.92 10.05
C TYR A 164 8.52 8.90 10.64
N ALA A 165 8.72 9.65 11.73
CA ALA A 165 10.00 9.69 12.44
C ALA A 165 10.42 8.31 12.97
N ALA A 166 9.47 7.47 13.42
CA ALA A 166 9.74 6.12 13.87
C ALA A 166 10.26 5.22 12.74
N MET A 167 9.73 5.35 11.52
CA MET A 167 10.22 4.61 10.35
C MET A 167 11.66 5.00 10.00
N LEU A 168 11.97 6.30 9.98
CA LEU A 168 13.33 6.79 9.77
C LEU A 168 14.30 6.30 10.86
N ALA A 169 13.91 6.39 12.14
CA ALA A 169 14.72 5.93 13.26
C ALA A 169 15.01 4.43 13.21
N ALA A 170 14.12 3.64 12.61
CA ALA A 170 14.32 2.21 12.39
C ALA A 170 15.22 1.91 11.17
N GLY A 171 15.73 2.94 10.47
CA GLY A 171 16.62 2.84 9.32
C GLY A 171 15.93 2.53 8.00
N PHE A 172 14.63 2.82 7.89
CA PHE A 172 13.94 2.83 6.60
C PHE A 172 14.08 4.19 5.94
N ALA A 173 14.09 4.20 4.60
CA ALA A 173 14.00 5.40 3.78
C ALA A 173 12.67 5.38 3.00
N SER A 174 12.03 6.54 2.83
CA SER A 174 10.91 6.67 1.92
C SER A 174 11.40 6.64 0.48
N ALA A 175 10.81 5.81 -0.36
CA ALA A 175 11.22 5.70 -1.75
C ALA A 175 11.01 7.01 -2.52
N HIS A 176 9.94 7.77 -2.21
CA HIS A 176 9.70 9.06 -2.86
C HIS A 176 10.74 10.08 -2.44
N TYR A 177 11.02 10.17 -1.13
CA TYR A 177 12.02 11.10 -0.60
C TYR A 177 13.44 10.83 -1.15
N GLU A 178 13.84 9.56 -1.31
CA GLU A 178 15.14 9.17 -1.89
C GLU A 178 15.35 9.68 -3.32
N VAL A 179 14.29 9.92 -4.07
CA VAL A 179 14.36 10.36 -5.47
C VAL A 179 14.17 11.87 -5.60
N HIS A 180 13.31 12.47 -4.77
CA HIS A 180 12.83 13.84 -4.96
C HIS A 180 13.29 14.80 -3.88
N ASP A 181 13.98 14.33 -2.82
CA ASP A 181 14.31 15.10 -1.60
C ASP A 181 13.08 15.70 -0.90
N ASP A 182 11.88 15.16 -1.19
CA ASP A 182 10.61 15.57 -0.61
C ASP A 182 9.57 14.43 -0.69
N GLU A 183 8.52 14.49 0.12
CA GLU A 183 7.38 13.59 0.01
C GLU A 183 6.33 14.15 -0.96
N PRO A 184 5.41 13.31 -1.50
CA PRO A 184 4.28 13.81 -2.26
C PRO A 184 3.52 14.88 -1.51
N VAL A 185 3.11 15.95 -2.18
CA VAL A 185 2.27 16.99 -1.57
C VAL A 185 0.95 16.39 -1.07
N VAL A 186 0.41 15.42 -1.82
CA VAL A 186 -0.85 14.77 -1.50
C VAL A 186 -0.91 13.35 -2.09
N THR A 187 -1.34 12.40 -1.28
CA THR A 187 -1.84 11.10 -1.72
C THR A 187 -3.31 10.93 -1.38
N TRP A 188 -3.84 11.69 -0.41
CA TRP A 188 -5.24 11.77 -0.01
C TRP A 188 -5.61 13.22 0.33
N PRO A 189 -6.82 13.71 -0.08
CA PRO A 189 -7.80 13.06 -0.93
C PRO A 189 -7.49 13.25 -2.43
N SER A 190 -7.97 12.33 -3.28
CA SER A 190 -7.80 12.41 -4.74
C SER A 190 -8.63 13.52 -5.39
N GLY A 191 -9.70 13.94 -4.77
CA GLY A 191 -10.69 14.86 -5.33
C GLY A 191 -11.97 14.17 -5.81
N ILE A 192 -12.13 12.86 -5.59
CA ILE A 192 -13.41 12.17 -5.82
C ILE A 192 -14.51 12.85 -5.00
N GLN A 193 -15.70 13.02 -5.60
CA GLN A 193 -16.85 13.57 -4.91
C GLN A 193 -17.94 12.50 -4.80
N ALA A 194 -18.33 12.18 -3.57
CA ALA A 194 -19.39 11.25 -3.23
C ALA A 194 -20.06 11.67 -1.91
N GLU A 195 -21.31 11.28 -1.71
CA GLU A 195 -22.09 11.65 -0.52
C GLU A 195 -21.51 11.08 0.79
N THR A 196 -20.79 9.97 0.69
CA THR A 196 -20.23 9.24 1.85
C THR A 196 -18.72 9.43 2.03
N MET A 197 -18.13 10.42 1.32
CA MET A 197 -16.71 10.74 1.47
C MET A 197 -16.41 11.19 2.90
N ASP A 198 -15.40 10.56 3.49
CA ASP A 198 -14.73 11.09 4.67
C ASP A 198 -13.88 12.30 4.23
N THR A 199 -14.12 13.44 4.88
CA THR A 199 -13.40 14.69 4.63
C THR A 199 -12.71 15.20 5.90
N ASP A 200 -12.62 14.36 6.93
CA ASP A 200 -11.93 14.70 8.16
C ASP A 200 -10.41 14.64 7.97
N GLY A 201 -9.77 15.77 8.04
CA GLY A 201 -8.33 15.93 7.88
C GLY A 201 -7.93 16.82 6.70
N ASP A 202 -6.72 17.35 6.77
CA ASP A 202 -6.16 18.17 5.71
C ASP A 202 -5.55 17.27 4.61
N PRO A 203 -5.60 17.70 3.33
CA PRO A 203 -4.91 17.00 2.25
C PRO A 203 -3.43 16.79 2.58
N ASN A 204 -2.93 15.55 2.44
CA ASN A 204 -1.57 15.22 2.82
C ASN A 204 -1.04 13.96 2.12
N CYS A 205 0.26 13.72 2.25
CA CYS A 205 0.86 12.42 1.97
C CYS A 205 0.55 11.48 3.15
N LEU A 206 -0.20 10.41 2.89
CA LEU A 206 -0.57 9.40 3.88
C LEU A 206 -0.08 8.00 3.50
N ASP A 207 0.28 7.81 2.23
CA ASP A 207 0.73 6.54 1.66
C ASP A 207 2.24 6.56 1.43
N TYR A 208 2.92 5.43 1.72
CA TYR A 208 4.37 5.34 1.61
C TYR A 208 4.83 4.00 1.06
N ILE A 209 6.02 4.03 0.43
CA ILE A 209 6.86 2.86 0.14
C ILE A 209 8.17 3.05 0.90
N TRP A 210 8.33 2.31 1.99
CA TRP A 210 9.52 2.33 2.81
C TRP A 210 10.46 1.21 2.39
N VAL A 211 11.75 1.51 2.25
CA VAL A 211 12.77 0.56 1.83
C VAL A 211 13.91 0.49 2.83
N LYS A 212 14.53 -0.70 2.99
CA LYS A 212 15.70 -0.92 3.85
C LYS A 212 16.50 -2.13 3.39
N GLY A 213 17.82 -2.10 3.53
CA GLY A 213 18.74 -3.20 3.20
C GLY A 213 19.41 -3.05 1.84
N GLU A 214 19.66 -4.16 1.16
CA GLU A 214 20.32 -4.19 -0.16
C GLU A 214 19.32 -3.85 -1.27
N ILE A 215 18.84 -2.60 -1.27
CA ILE A 215 17.83 -2.09 -2.19
C ILE A 215 18.16 -0.65 -2.55
N ARG A 216 18.07 -0.32 -3.84
CA ARG A 216 18.27 1.03 -4.36
C ARG A 216 17.02 1.48 -5.10
N VAL A 217 16.46 2.63 -4.74
CA VAL A 217 15.34 3.24 -5.45
C VAL A 217 15.87 3.87 -6.75
N LEU A 218 15.22 3.57 -7.86
CA LEU A 218 15.57 4.08 -9.19
C LEU A 218 14.61 5.19 -9.63
N SER A 219 13.32 5.03 -9.30
CA SER A 219 12.28 6.04 -9.49
C SER A 219 11.16 5.83 -8.46
N ALA A 220 10.46 6.90 -8.15
CA ALA A 220 9.23 6.86 -7.35
C ALA A 220 8.29 7.94 -7.85
N GLU A 221 6.99 7.63 -7.94
CA GLU A 221 6.00 8.56 -8.46
C GLU A 221 4.62 8.35 -7.85
N VAL A 222 3.82 9.42 -7.87
CA VAL A 222 2.39 9.38 -7.57
C VAL A 222 1.65 8.95 -8.84
N ALA A 223 0.95 7.83 -8.77
CA ALA A 223 0.21 7.23 -9.87
C ALA A 223 -1.30 7.19 -9.59
N CYS A 224 -2.11 6.78 -10.57
CA CYS A 224 -3.57 6.69 -10.45
C CYS A 224 -4.24 8.03 -10.08
N ASN A 225 -3.60 9.15 -10.39
CA ASN A 225 -3.96 10.51 -9.99
C ASN A 225 -4.80 11.27 -11.03
N GLN A 226 -5.32 10.59 -12.03
CA GLN A 226 -6.13 11.21 -13.08
C GLN A 226 -7.61 10.88 -12.88
N PRO A 227 -8.51 11.90 -12.99
CA PRO A 227 -9.94 11.67 -12.97
C PRO A 227 -10.41 10.98 -14.26
N ALA A 228 -11.67 10.55 -14.24
CA ALA A 228 -12.31 9.99 -15.41
C ALA A 228 -12.36 11.03 -16.57
N PRO A 229 -12.14 10.60 -17.83
CA PRO A 229 -12.39 11.47 -18.97
C PRO A 229 -13.82 11.98 -18.97
N GLY A 230 -13.98 13.32 -18.87
CA GLY A 230 -15.30 13.98 -18.90
C GLY A 230 -15.98 14.13 -17.52
N ASP A 231 -15.41 13.59 -16.44
CA ASP A 231 -15.89 13.79 -15.07
C ASP A 231 -14.72 14.02 -14.11
N SER A 232 -14.41 15.28 -13.86
CA SER A 232 -13.31 15.67 -12.97
C SER A 232 -13.56 15.38 -11.48
N THR A 233 -14.74 14.88 -11.14
CA THR A 233 -15.15 14.51 -9.79
C THR A 233 -15.11 12.99 -9.55
N LEU A 234 -14.78 12.21 -10.59
CA LEU A 234 -14.71 10.75 -10.50
C LEU A 234 -13.25 10.30 -10.64
N TYR A 235 -12.70 9.73 -9.58
CA TYR A 235 -11.37 9.13 -9.54
C TYR A 235 -11.44 7.62 -9.32
N PRO A 236 -10.36 6.87 -9.63
CA PRO A 236 -10.31 5.42 -9.37
C PRO A 236 -10.47 5.07 -7.89
N SER A 237 -9.91 5.89 -6.99
CA SER A 237 -10.00 5.82 -5.53
C SER A 237 -10.00 7.23 -4.95
N ASP A 238 -10.24 7.36 -3.65
CA ASP A 238 -10.03 8.60 -2.89
C ASP A 238 -8.55 8.82 -2.51
N HIS A 239 -7.70 7.81 -2.70
CA HIS A 239 -6.25 7.91 -2.65
C HIS A 239 -5.63 7.88 -4.05
N PHE A 240 -4.42 8.43 -4.16
CA PHE A 240 -3.50 8.15 -5.26
C PHE A 240 -2.62 6.95 -4.89
N ALA A 241 -2.17 6.19 -5.89
CA ALA A 241 -1.20 5.14 -5.68
C ALA A 241 0.23 5.72 -5.62
N LEU A 242 1.13 5.03 -4.92
CA LEU A 242 2.56 5.22 -5.11
C LEU A 242 3.16 4.04 -5.87
N LEU A 243 4.06 4.36 -6.78
CA LEU A 243 4.79 3.41 -7.61
C LEU A 243 6.28 3.67 -7.45
N ALA A 244 7.10 2.62 -7.28
CA ALA A 244 8.55 2.73 -7.24
C ALA A 244 9.20 1.64 -8.08
N GLU A 245 10.19 2.00 -8.90
CA GLU A 245 11.14 1.05 -9.47
C GLU A 245 12.36 0.96 -8.55
N VAL A 246 12.71 -0.25 -8.15
CA VAL A 246 13.85 -0.51 -7.29
C VAL A 246 14.80 -1.53 -7.91
N GLU A 247 16.06 -1.50 -7.48
CA GLU A 247 17.04 -2.53 -7.77
C GLU A 247 17.43 -3.26 -6.49
N VAL A 248 17.32 -4.58 -6.51
CA VAL A 248 17.71 -5.51 -5.45
C VAL A 248 18.71 -6.54 -5.96
#